data_bdf749bf8687bb60cdd4947e97f7e139
#
_entry.id   bdf749bf8687bb60cdd4947e97f7e139
#
_cell.length_a   1.000
_cell.length_b   1.000
_cell.length_c   1.000
_cell.angle_alpha   90.00
_cell.angle_beta   90.00
_cell.angle_gamma   90.00
#
_symmetry.space_group_name_H-M   'P 1'
#
loop_
_entity.id
_entity.type
_entity.pdbx_description
1 polymer ?
#
loop_
_entity_poly.entity_id
_entity_poly.type
_entity_poly.pdbx_seq_one_letter_code
_entity_poly.pdbx_strand_id
1 'polypeptide(L)'
;MNTYHMGTKCVQGGYTPGNGEPRQVPIIQSTTFKYNTSEDMGKLFDLEASGYFYTRLQNPTNDHVAAKIAAMEGGTAAMLTSSGQAANFFAMFNICEAGDHIVASSSIYGGTFNLISVTMKKMGIDATFVSPDATEEELNAAFQPNTKLMFGETIANPALTVLDIELFAKVAHAHGVPLIVDNTFPTPVNCRPIEWGADIVTHSTTKYMDGHGAAVGGAIVDSGKFDWMAHADKYPGLCTPDESYHGITYAEKFGKEGAFITKCTAQLMRDFGSMQSPQNAFILNLGLESLHVRMPKHVENGQAVEYGQPLFRIV
;
A
#
# COMPACT_ATOMS: atom_id res chain seq x y z
N MET A 1 19.48 5.22 2.65
CA MET A 1 18.92 4.09 3.42
C MET A 1 18.88 2.85 2.56
N ASN A 2 19.42 1.79 3.07
CA ASN A 2 19.22 0.38 2.82
C ASN A 2 20.16 -0.37 1.88
N THR A 3 21.35 -0.57 2.39
CA THR A 3 22.27 -1.62 1.94
C THR A 3 21.96 -3.02 2.51
N TYR A 4 20.90 -3.16 3.33
CA TYR A 4 20.57 -4.44 3.95
C TYR A 4 19.94 -5.41 2.96
N HIS A 5 20.36 -6.67 3.02
CA HIS A 5 19.71 -7.78 2.31
C HIS A 5 18.28 -8.03 2.84
N MET A 6 17.44 -8.66 2.02
CA MET A 6 16.03 -8.91 2.35
C MET A 6 15.86 -9.61 3.72
N GLY A 7 16.66 -10.63 4.03
CA GLY A 7 16.59 -11.31 5.31
C GLY A 7 16.84 -10.38 6.51
N THR A 8 17.78 -9.44 6.39
CA THR A 8 18.02 -8.43 7.44
C THR A 8 16.85 -7.44 7.54
N LYS A 9 16.28 -7.01 6.41
CA LYS A 9 15.10 -6.14 6.38
C LYS A 9 13.90 -6.81 7.06
N CYS A 10 13.66 -8.10 6.80
CA CYS A 10 12.61 -8.89 7.44
C CYS A 10 12.74 -8.90 8.97
N VAL A 11 13.94 -9.04 9.49
CA VAL A 11 14.18 -9.16 10.94
C VAL A 11 14.32 -7.80 11.63
N GLN A 12 15.07 -6.87 11.04
CA GLN A 12 15.48 -5.62 11.70
C GLN A 12 14.91 -4.35 11.09
N GLY A 13 14.17 -4.44 9.98
CA GLY A 13 13.57 -3.26 9.34
C GLY A 13 12.53 -2.57 10.22
N GLY A 14 12.40 -1.25 10.08
CA GLY A 14 11.33 -0.45 10.67
C GLY A 14 11.45 -0.12 12.16
N TYR A 15 12.23 -0.86 12.93
CA TYR A 15 12.43 -0.60 14.36
C TYR A 15 13.90 -0.66 14.73
N THR A 16 14.38 0.39 15.39
CA THR A 16 15.73 0.46 15.95
C THR A 16 15.62 0.74 17.44
N PRO A 17 15.83 -0.27 18.31
CA PRO A 17 15.73 -0.05 19.74
C PRO A 17 16.86 0.85 20.25
N GLY A 18 16.54 1.72 21.20
CA GLY A 18 17.50 2.50 21.96
C GLY A 18 18.22 1.70 23.05
N ASN A 19 19.06 2.38 23.82
CA ASN A 19 19.81 1.72 24.90
C ASN A 19 18.85 1.28 26.03
N GLY A 20 18.80 -0.04 26.28
CA GLY A 20 17.92 -0.64 27.29
C GLY A 20 16.48 -0.87 26.84
N GLU A 21 16.15 -0.57 25.59
CA GLU A 21 14.83 -0.85 25.03
C GLU A 21 14.68 -2.29 24.53
N PRO A 22 13.43 -2.80 24.45
CA PRO A 22 13.16 -4.14 23.89
C PRO A 22 13.68 -4.29 22.47
N ARG A 23 14.25 -5.43 22.13
CA ARG A 23 14.63 -5.74 20.75
C ARG A 23 13.42 -5.98 19.85
N GLN A 24 12.36 -6.54 20.39
CA GLN A 24 11.11 -6.76 19.68
C GLN A 24 10.26 -5.49 19.72
N VAL A 25 9.53 -5.22 18.66
CA VAL A 25 8.57 -4.11 18.58
C VAL A 25 7.59 -4.20 19.76
N PRO A 26 7.49 -3.18 20.63
CA PRO A 26 6.52 -3.19 21.73
C PRO A 26 5.09 -3.12 21.25
N ILE A 27 4.17 -3.80 21.94
CA ILE A 27 2.73 -3.64 21.71
C ILE A 27 2.22 -2.44 22.50
N ILE A 28 1.94 -1.33 21.83
CA ILE A 28 1.39 -0.12 22.46
C ILE A 28 -0.14 -0.18 22.39
N GLN A 29 -0.75 -0.78 23.40
CA GLN A 29 -2.20 -0.95 23.52
C GLN A 29 -2.81 0.27 24.23
N SER A 30 -2.88 1.40 23.52
CA SER A 30 -3.47 2.65 24.03
C SER A 30 -4.39 3.27 22.98
N THR A 31 -5.47 3.88 23.38
CA THR A 31 -6.35 4.64 22.46
C THR A 31 -5.82 6.05 22.23
N THR A 32 -5.26 6.68 23.27
CA THR A 32 -4.80 8.08 23.28
C THR A 32 -3.43 8.18 23.92
N PHE A 33 -2.74 9.28 23.67
CA PHE A 33 -1.41 9.57 24.16
C PHE A 33 -1.42 10.89 24.93
N LYS A 34 -0.63 10.99 26.00
CA LYS A 34 -0.55 12.16 26.86
C LYS A 34 0.51 13.14 26.38
N TYR A 35 0.16 14.41 26.37
CA TYR A 35 1.06 15.54 26.16
C TYR A 35 1.10 16.43 27.40
N ASN A 36 2.15 17.20 27.58
CA ASN A 36 2.30 18.09 28.74
C ASN A 36 1.45 19.36 28.60
N THR A 37 1.29 19.84 27.36
CA THR A 37 0.52 21.05 27.05
C THR A 37 -0.46 20.83 25.91
N SER A 38 -1.50 21.67 25.81
CA SER A 38 -2.43 21.70 24.69
C SER A 38 -1.75 22.20 23.41
N GLU A 39 -0.78 23.07 23.54
CA GLU A 39 0.03 23.57 22.40
C GLU A 39 0.81 22.45 21.74
N ASP A 40 1.44 21.57 22.52
CA ASP A 40 2.17 20.40 21.99
C ASP A 40 1.24 19.48 21.21
N MET A 41 0.01 19.26 21.72
CA MET A 41 -1.00 18.46 21.03
C MET A 41 -1.51 19.20 19.78
N GLY A 42 -1.75 20.51 19.85
CA GLY A 42 -2.21 21.31 18.71
C GLY A 42 -1.31 21.18 17.49
N LYS A 43 0.01 21.22 17.69
CA LYS A 43 1.00 21.05 16.61
C LYS A 43 0.90 19.71 15.87
N LEU A 44 0.41 18.67 16.53
CA LEU A 44 0.15 17.37 15.86
C LEU A 44 -1.06 17.46 14.93
N PHE A 45 -2.13 18.14 15.38
CA PHE A 45 -3.32 18.37 14.55
C PHE A 45 -3.02 19.25 13.34
N ASP A 46 -2.08 20.21 13.50
CA ASP A 46 -1.65 21.10 12.42
C ASP A 46 -0.56 20.48 11.52
N LEU A 47 -0.21 19.21 11.78
CA LEU A 47 0.88 18.48 11.11
C LEU A 47 2.23 19.25 11.15
N GLU A 48 2.45 20.04 12.20
CA GLU A 48 3.70 20.80 12.45
C GLU A 48 4.71 19.99 13.26
N ALA A 49 4.24 18.97 13.98
CA ALA A 49 5.08 18.06 14.75
C ALA A 49 4.73 16.62 14.47
N SER A 50 5.71 15.72 14.62
CA SER A 50 5.50 14.27 14.58
C SER A 50 5.13 13.75 15.95
N GLY A 51 4.22 12.77 16.02
CA GLY A 51 3.85 12.13 17.28
C GLY A 51 2.53 11.38 17.16
N TYR A 52 2.11 10.82 18.29
CA TYR A 52 0.89 10.00 18.36
C TYR A 52 -0.10 10.68 19.31
N PHE A 53 -1.35 10.82 18.90
CA PHE A 53 -2.41 11.34 19.76
C PHE A 53 -3.61 10.42 19.86
N TYR A 54 -3.89 9.66 18.82
CA TYR A 54 -5.01 8.71 18.77
C TYR A 54 -4.71 7.52 17.87
N THR A 55 -4.84 6.32 18.41
CA THR A 55 -4.44 5.07 17.73
C THR A 55 -5.19 4.79 16.43
N ARG A 56 -6.41 5.30 16.24
CA ARG A 56 -7.12 5.17 14.96
C ARG A 56 -6.33 5.76 13.79
N LEU A 57 -5.61 6.85 14.01
CA LEU A 57 -4.79 7.47 12.98
C LEU A 57 -3.41 6.82 12.90
N GLN A 58 -2.72 6.77 14.03
CA GLN A 58 -1.36 6.25 14.11
C GLN A 58 -1.08 5.61 15.47
N ASN A 59 -0.26 4.57 15.45
CA ASN A 59 0.19 3.87 16.64
C ASN A 59 1.64 3.44 16.46
N PRO A 60 2.53 3.59 17.49
CA PRO A 60 3.95 3.24 17.35
C PRO A 60 4.20 1.82 16.85
N THR A 61 3.42 0.83 17.34
CA THR A 61 3.54 -0.57 16.90
C THR A 61 3.26 -0.70 15.41
N ASN A 62 2.16 -0.10 14.95
CA ASN A 62 1.74 -0.15 13.56
C ASN A 62 2.76 0.53 12.64
N ASP A 63 3.27 1.68 13.05
CA ASP A 63 4.21 2.47 12.25
C ASP A 63 5.57 1.77 12.10
N HIS A 64 6.05 1.09 13.15
CA HIS A 64 7.26 0.27 13.05
C HIS A 64 7.11 -0.89 12.07
N VAL A 65 5.94 -1.55 12.07
CA VAL A 65 5.67 -2.67 11.15
C VAL A 65 5.45 -2.16 9.72
N ALA A 66 4.75 -1.03 9.56
CA ALA A 66 4.60 -0.38 8.27
C ALA A 66 5.96 0.03 7.68
N ALA A 67 6.83 0.64 8.48
CA ALA A 67 8.19 1.00 8.07
C ALA A 67 9.04 -0.22 7.68
N LYS A 68 8.84 -1.38 8.34
CA LYS A 68 9.46 -2.65 7.93
C LYS A 68 9.01 -3.06 6.53
N ILE A 69 7.71 -3.03 6.27
CA ILE A 69 7.15 -3.37 4.95
C ILE A 69 7.65 -2.40 3.87
N ALA A 70 7.67 -1.10 4.16
CA ALA A 70 8.26 -0.10 3.26
C ALA A 70 9.73 -0.41 2.93
N ALA A 71 10.53 -0.74 3.95
CA ALA A 71 11.94 -1.12 3.74
C ALA A 71 12.09 -2.38 2.90
N MET A 72 11.20 -3.35 3.04
CA MET A 72 11.22 -4.60 2.26
C MET A 72 10.83 -4.34 0.80
N GLU A 73 9.78 -3.55 0.53
CA GLU A 73 9.36 -3.18 -0.83
C GLU A 73 10.30 -2.18 -1.51
N GLY A 74 11.09 -1.43 -0.74
CA GLY A 74 11.91 -0.34 -1.27
C GLY A 74 11.17 0.98 -1.40
N GLY A 75 10.05 1.13 -0.69
CA GLY A 75 9.28 2.37 -0.60
C GLY A 75 9.82 3.36 0.41
N THR A 76 9.29 4.58 0.38
CA THR A 76 9.67 5.68 1.29
C THR A 76 8.76 5.76 2.50
N ALA A 77 7.49 5.44 2.34
CA ALA A 77 6.47 5.49 3.38
C ALA A 77 5.49 4.32 3.26
N ALA A 78 4.87 3.93 4.36
CA ALA A 78 3.82 2.92 4.37
C ALA A 78 2.84 3.16 5.52
N MET A 79 1.65 2.53 5.42
CA MET A 79 0.68 2.45 6.50
C MET A 79 0.03 1.07 6.54
N LEU A 80 -0.44 0.65 7.72
CA LEU A 80 -1.23 -0.55 7.89
C LEU A 80 -2.72 -0.24 7.87
N THR A 81 -3.50 -1.18 7.36
CA THR A 81 -4.96 -1.15 7.33
C THR A 81 -5.55 -2.43 7.91
N SER A 82 -6.84 -2.43 8.23
CA SER A 82 -7.53 -3.58 8.82
C SER A 82 -7.66 -4.78 7.88
N SER A 83 -7.46 -4.59 6.58
CA SER A 83 -7.54 -5.65 5.56
C SER A 83 -6.87 -5.22 4.26
N GLY A 84 -6.51 -6.17 3.39
CA GLY A 84 -6.05 -5.87 2.05
C GLY A 84 -7.08 -5.11 1.20
N GLN A 85 -8.35 -5.40 1.41
CA GLN A 85 -9.43 -4.69 0.71
C GLN A 85 -9.53 -3.22 1.15
N ALA A 86 -9.28 -2.91 2.43
CA ALA A 86 -9.17 -1.54 2.91
C ALA A 86 -7.93 -0.85 2.33
N ALA A 87 -6.81 -1.57 2.17
CA ALA A 87 -5.62 -1.04 1.52
C ALA A 87 -5.90 -0.66 0.06
N ASN A 88 -6.50 -1.55 -0.72
CA ASN A 88 -6.86 -1.29 -2.12
C ASN A 88 -7.86 -0.12 -2.23
N PHE A 89 -8.89 -0.10 -1.39
CA PHE A 89 -9.86 1.00 -1.39
C PHE A 89 -9.19 2.34 -1.05
N PHE A 90 -8.40 2.40 0.02
CA PHE A 90 -7.73 3.65 0.42
C PHE A 90 -6.73 4.12 -0.64
N ALA A 91 -5.94 3.20 -1.22
CA ALA A 91 -4.98 3.57 -2.23
C ALA A 91 -5.64 4.22 -3.47
N MET A 92 -6.78 3.69 -3.91
CA MET A 92 -7.52 4.25 -5.03
C MET A 92 -8.30 5.51 -4.64
N PHE A 93 -9.05 5.47 -3.54
CA PHE A 93 -9.93 6.55 -3.12
C PHE A 93 -9.16 7.79 -2.61
N ASN A 94 -7.88 7.64 -2.26
CA ASN A 94 -7.02 8.76 -1.88
C ASN A 94 -6.80 9.77 -3.03
N ILE A 95 -6.92 9.33 -4.27
CA ILE A 95 -6.63 10.11 -5.48
C ILE A 95 -7.77 10.14 -6.49
N CYS A 96 -8.85 9.41 -6.25
CA CYS A 96 -10.07 9.43 -7.09
C CYS A 96 -11.23 10.09 -6.35
N GLU A 97 -12.02 10.85 -7.11
CA GLU A 97 -13.24 11.52 -6.68
C GLU A 97 -14.40 11.14 -7.60
N ALA A 98 -15.61 11.59 -7.27
CA ALA A 98 -16.76 11.39 -8.14
C ALA A 98 -16.55 12.07 -9.50
N GLY A 99 -16.76 11.33 -10.59
CA GLY A 99 -16.49 11.75 -11.95
C GLY A 99 -15.14 11.28 -12.51
N ASP A 100 -14.30 10.64 -11.69
CA ASP A 100 -13.01 10.11 -12.12
C ASP A 100 -13.11 8.70 -12.70
N HIS A 101 -12.02 8.28 -13.34
CA HIS A 101 -11.93 7.00 -14.04
C HIS A 101 -10.67 6.24 -13.64
N ILE A 102 -10.77 4.90 -13.60
CA ILE A 102 -9.69 3.96 -13.30
C ILE A 102 -9.49 3.03 -14.49
N VAL A 103 -8.25 2.80 -14.92
CA VAL A 103 -7.89 1.68 -15.78
C VAL A 103 -7.39 0.53 -14.90
N ALA A 104 -7.96 -0.66 -15.01
CA ALA A 104 -7.60 -1.80 -14.19
C ALA A 104 -7.40 -3.07 -15.03
N SER A 105 -6.44 -3.92 -14.63
CA SER A 105 -6.37 -5.27 -15.18
C SER A 105 -7.65 -6.04 -14.86
N SER A 106 -8.16 -6.81 -15.82
CA SER A 106 -9.32 -7.69 -15.63
C SER A 106 -8.97 -8.94 -14.83
N SER A 107 -7.69 -9.32 -14.80
CA SER A 107 -7.18 -10.44 -14.00
C SER A 107 -6.64 -9.90 -12.67
N ILE A 108 -7.53 -9.76 -11.71
CA ILE A 108 -7.25 -9.34 -10.32
C ILE A 108 -8.16 -10.12 -9.36
N TYR A 109 -7.87 -10.06 -8.07
CA TYR A 109 -8.72 -10.64 -7.03
C TYR A 109 -10.19 -10.23 -7.18
N GLY A 110 -11.10 -11.20 -7.17
CA GLY A 110 -12.52 -10.97 -7.43
C GLY A 110 -13.17 -9.94 -6.50
N GLY A 111 -12.71 -9.83 -5.25
CA GLY A 111 -13.16 -8.79 -4.32
C GLY A 111 -12.75 -7.39 -4.77
N THR A 112 -11.56 -7.21 -5.32
CA THR A 112 -11.07 -5.93 -5.86
C THR A 112 -11.75 -5.61 -7.18
N PHE A 113 -11.94 -6.61 -8.05
CA PHE A 113 -12.76 -6.44 -9.26
C PHE A 113 -14.15 -5.90 -8.92
N ASN A 114 -14.80 -6.49 -7.93
CA ASN A 114 -16.14 -6.07 -7.48
C ASN A 114 -16.13 -4.70 -6.80
N LEU A 115 -15.06 -4.38 -6.04
CA LEU A 115 -14.86 -3.05 -5.46
C LEU A 115 -14.84 -1.98 -6.55
N ILE A 116 -14.04 -2.17 -7.59
CA ILE A 116 -13.89 -1.20 -8.68
C ILE A 116 -15.17 -1.14 -9.53
N SER A 117 -15.67 -2.30 -10.01
CA SER A 117 -16.76 -2.35 -10.98
C SER A 117 -18.14 -2.00 -10.42
N VAL A 118 -18.36 -2.19 -9.12
CA VAL A 118 -19.67 -2.03 -8.49
C VAL A 118 -19.66 -0.99 -7.37
N THR A 119 -18.75 -1.12 -6.40
CA THR A 119 -18.80 -0.29 -5.21
C THR A 119 -18.32 1.13 -5.48
N MET A 120 -17.18 1.29 -6.14
CA MET A 120 -16.65 2.61 -6.50
C MET A 120 -17.53 3.31 -7.55
N LYS A 121 -18.18 2.54 -8.42
CA LYS A 121 -19.17 3.09 -9.35
C LYS A 121 -20.33 3.77 -8.63
N LYS A 122 -20.78 3.26 -7.46
CA LYS A 122 -21.79 3.93 -6.63
C LYS A 122 -21.30 5.24 -6.04
N MET A 123 -19.98 5.43 -5.96
CA MET A 123 -19.33 6.67 -5.52
C MET A 123 -19.04 7.62 -6.69
N GLY A 124 -19.50 7.27 -7.89
CA GLY A 124 -19.31 8.08 -9.11
C GLY A 124 -17.94 7.89 -9.79
N ILE A 125 -17.21 6.84 -9.44
CA ILE A 125 -15.91 6.51 -10.06
C ILE A 125 -16.13 5.37 -11.06
N ASP A 126 -15.85 5.63 -12.33
CA ASP A 126 -15.97 4.64 -13.41
C ASP A 126 -14.65 3.91 -13.68
N ALA A 127 -14.71 2.78 -14.38
CA ALA A 127 -13.51 2.01 -14.70
C ALA A 127 -13.58 1.32 -16.06
N THR A 128 -12.42 1.20 -16.71
CA THR A 128 -12.20 0.34 -17.87
C THR A 128 -11.27 -0.81 -17.48
N PHE A 129 -11.72 -2.03 -17.74
CA PHE A 129 -10.89 -3.23 -17.51
C PHE A 129 -10.20 -3.65 -18.80
N VAL A 130 -8.90 -3.93 -18.69
CA VAL A 130 -8.03 -4.37 -19.79
C VAL A 130 -7.51 -5.78 -19.55
N SER A 131 -7.20 -6.51 -20.61
CA SER A 131 -6.52 -7.80 -20.48
C SER A 131 -5.14 -7.63 -19.80
N PRO A 132 -4.69 -8.56 -18.95
CA PRO A 132 -3.31 -8.54 -18.47
C PRO A 132 -2.29 -8.72 -19.60
N ASP A 133 -2.71 -9.33 -20.73
CA ASP A 133 -1.89 -9.53 -21.94
C ASP A 133 -2.14 -8.44 -22.99
N ALA A 134 -2.78 -7.31 -22.63
CA ALA A 134 -3.08 -6.22 -23.54
C ALA A 134 -1.80 -5.60 -24.10
N THR A 135 -1.80 -5.30 -25.38
CA THR A 135 -0.73 -4.56 -26.05
C THR A 135 -0.66 -3.11 -25.56
N GLU A 136 0.48 -2.45 -25.78
CA GLU A 136 0.64 -1.03 -25.44
C GLU A 136 -0.43 -0.16 -26.10
N GLU A 137 -0.85 -0.48 -27.32
CA GLU A 137 -1.90 0.24 -28.04
C GLU A 137 -3.27 0.06 -27.36
N GLU A 138 -3.62 -1.16 -26.99
CA GLU A 138 -4.86 -1.47 -26.27
C GLU A 138 -4.90 -0.81 -24.89
N LEU A 139 -3.75 -0.82 -24.17
CA LEU A 139 -3.64 -0.12 -22.89
C LEU A 139 -3.86 1.39 -23.07
N ASN A 140 -3.19 2.03 -24.03
CA ASN A 140 -3.36 3.45 -24.30
C ASN A 140 -4.81 3.79 -24.67
N ALA A 141 -5.49 2.95 -25.44
CA ALA A 141 -6.90 3.16 -25.84
C ALA A 141 -7.90 3.11 -24.67
N ALA A 142 -7.52 2.50 -23.54
CA ALA A 142 -8.36 2.42 -22.34
C ALA A 142 -8.39 3.71 -21.51
N PHE A 143 -7.42 4.62 -21.71
CA PHE A 143 -7.34 5.85 -20.93
C PHE A 143 -8.36 6.89 -21.41
N GLN A 144 -8.94 7.60 -20.46
CA GLN A 144 -9.85 8.72 -20.64
C GLN A 144 -9.23 10.00 -20.06
N PRO A 145 -9.70 11.21 -20.45
CA PRO A 145 -9.15 12.46 -19.90
C PRO A 145 -9.20 12.56 -18.38
N ASN A 146 -10.19 11.92 -17.75
CA ASN A 146 -10.43 11.87 -16.31
C ASN A 146 -9.83 10.62 -15.63
N THR A 147 -8.99 9.85 -16.32
CA THR A 147 -8.30 8.71 -15.69
C THR A 147 -7.29 9.21 -14.65
N LYS A 148 -7.35 8.65 -13.43
CA LYS A 148 -6.53 9.05 -12.30
C LYS A 148 -5.49 8.02 -11.89
N LEU A 149 -5.70 6.76 -12.20
CA LEU A 149 -4.76 5.70 -11.86
C LEU A 149 -4.90 4.49 -12.78
N MET A 150 -3.86 3.68 -12.81
CA MET A 150 -3.89 2.33 -13.33
C MET A 150 -3.70 1.33 -12.20
N PHE A 151 -4.45 0.22 -12.21
CA PHE A 151 -4.41 -0.80 -11.16
C PHE A 151 -4.14 -2.19 -11.74
N GLY A 152 -3.28 -2.96 -11.07
CA GLY A 152 -3.01 -4.35 -11.41
C GLY A 152 -2.67 -5.19 -10.20
N GLU A 153 -2.55 -6.50 -10.40
CA GLU A 153 -2.11 -7.47 -9.38
C GLU A 153 -0.94 -8.26 -9.95
N THR A 154 0.16 -8.34 -9.23
CA THR A 154 1.41 -8.97 -9.71
C THR A 154 1.20 -10.40 -10.18
N ILE A 155 0.48 -11.20 -9.40
CA ILE A 155 0.02 -12.56 -9.75
C ILE A 155 -1.45 -12.64 -9.41
N ALA A 156 -2.28 -12.74 -10.42
CA ALA A 156 -3.74 -12.67 -10.30
C ALA A 156 -4.34 -13.87 -9.56
N ASN A 157 -5.29 -13.62 -8.67
CA ASN A 157 -6.09 -14.65 -8.00
C ASN A 157 -7.51 -14.71 -8.62
N PRO A 158 -7.96 -15.86 -9.21
CA PRO A 158 -7.32 -17.18 -9.20
C PRO A 158 -6.55 -17.51 -10.51
N ALA A 159 -6.48 -16.61 -11.46
CA ALA A 159 -6.02 -16.92 -12.82
C ALA A 159 -4.51 -17.23 -12.90
N LEU A 160 -3.72 -16.85 -11.89
CA LEU A 160 -2.25 -17.00 -11.83
C LEU A 160 -1.52 -16.30 -13.00
N THR A 161 -2.19 -15.39 -13.67
CA THR A 161 -1.58 -14.55 -14.71
C THR A 161 -0.61 -13.58 -14.07
N VAL A 162 0.57 -13.44 -14.65
CA VAL A 162 1.61 -12.50 -14.21
C VAL A 162 1.47 -11.19 -14.98
N LEU A 163 1.41 -10.09 -14.26
CA LEU A 163 1.32 -8.75 -14.85
C LEU A 163 2.66 -8.30 -15.42
N ASP A 164 2.67 -7.76 -16.63
CA ASP A 164 3.81 -6.97 -17.13
C ASP A 164 3.81 -5.58 -16.49
N ILE A 165 4.46 -5.48 -15.33
CA ILE A 165 4.49 -4.25 -14.52
C ILE A 165 5.19 -3.13 -15.29
N GLU A 166 6.27 -3.41 -16.03
CA GLU A 166 7.02 -2.40 -16.79
C GLU A 166 6.16 -1.78 -17.89
N LEU A 167 5.43 -2.59 -18.64
CA LEU A 167 4.54 -2.12 -19.68
C LEU A 167 3.40 -1.27 -19.08
N PHE A 168 2.76 -1.76 -18.02
CA PHE A 168 1.68 -1.03 -17.34
C PHE A 168 2.18 0.30 -16.76
N ALA A 169 3.35 0.32 -16.11
CA ALA A 169 3.97 1.53 -15.59
C ALA A 169 4.32 2.53 -16.70
N LYS A 170 4.93 2.05 -17.78
CA LYS A 170 5.26 2.88 -18.95
C LYS A 170 4.05 3.60 -19.50
N VAL A 171 2.95 2.87 -19.69
CA VAL A 171 1.70 3.47 -20.24
C VAL A 171 1.06 4.41 -19.23
N ALA A 172 0.94 4.00 -17.96
CA ALA A 172 0.37 4.86 -16.91
C ALA A 172 1.12 6.21 -16.83
N HIS A 173 2.45 6.16 -16.76
CA HIS A 173 3.29 7.36 -16.68
C HIS A 173 3.21 8.22 -17.93
N ALA A 174 3.08 7.64 -19.13
CA ALA A 174 2.87 8.39 -20.37
C ALA A 174 1.57 9.22 -20.32
N HIS A 175 0.56 8.76 -19.58
CA HIS A 175 -0.68 9.48 -19.33
C HIS A 175 -0.64 10.35 -18.06
N GLY A 176 0.49 10.44 -17.37
CA GLY A 176 0.66 11.22 -16.13
C GLY A 176 -0.20 10.70 -14.98
N VAL A 177 -0.36 9.38 -14.86
CA VAL A 177 -1.07 8.73 -13.75
C VAL A 177 -0.20 7.67 -13.09
N PRO A 178 -0.35 7.43 -11.76
CA PRO A 178 0.41 6.40 -11.07
C PRO A 178 -0.12 5.00 -11.39
N LEU A 179 0.79 4.01 -11.29
CA LEU A 179 0.47 2.59 -11.26
C LEU A 179 0.39 2.10 -9.81
N ILE A 180 -0.76 1.53 -9.43
CA ILE A 180 -0.98 0.83 -8.16
C ILE A 180 -0.94 -0.67 -8.42
N VAL A 181 -0.13 -1.42 -7.66
CA VAL A 181 0.00 -2.88 -7.82
C VAL A 181 -0.27 -3.60 -6.50
N ASP A 182 -1.22 -4.52 -6.51
CA ASP A 182 -1.42 -5.47 -5.41
C ASP A 182 -0.36 -6.58 -5.52
N ASN A 183 0.56 -6.63 -4.55
CA ASN A 183 1.70 -7.55 -4.50
C ASN A 183 1.53 -8.64 -3.42
N THR A 184 0.29 -8.99 -3.11
CA THR A 184 -0.04 -9.90 -2.01
C THR A 184 0.63 -11.27 -2.13
N PHE A 185 0.58 -11.91 -3.30
CA PHE A 185 1.06 -13.28 -3.47
C PHE A 185 2.58 -13.37 -3.55
N PRO A 186 3.28 -12.60 -4.39
CA PRO A 186 4.73 -12.66 -4.46
C PRO A 186 5.41 -12.20 -3.18
N THR A 187 4.82 -11.26 -2.46
CA THR A 187 5.45 -10.53 -1.36
C THR A 187 6.72 -9.81 -1.79
N PRO A 188 7.29 -8.89 -1.01
CA PRO A 188 8.55 -8.21 -1.36
C PRO A 188 9.75 -9.16 -1.51
N VAL A 189 9.60 -10.41 -1.07
CA VAL A 189 10.69 -11.41 -1.19
C VAL A 189 10.85 -11.88 -2.62
N ASN A 190 9.74 -12.15 -3.33
CA ASN A 190 9.78 -12.69 -4.70
C ASN A 190 9.68 -11.59 -5.77
N CYS A 191 8.95 -10.50 -5.49
CA CYS A 191 8.82 -9.36 -6.41
C CYS A 191 8.69 -8.07 -5.63
N ARG A 192 9.33 -7.02 -6.10
CA ARG A 192 9.17 -5.63 -5.62
C ARG A 192 8.70 -4.77 -6.78
N PRO A 193 7.40 -4.56 -6.94
CA PRO A 193 6.83 -3.81 -8.07
C PRO A 193 7.42 -2.41 -8.26
N ILE A 194 7.88 -1.77 -7.17
CA ILE A 194 8.55 -0.45 -7.20
C ILE A 194 9.83 -0.47 -8.05
N GLU A 195 10.53 -1.60 -8.12
CA GLU A 195 11.73 -1.77 -8.97
C GLU A 195 11.37 -1.84 -10.46
N TRP A 196 10.12 -2.17 -10.78
CA TRP A 196 9.58 -2.32 -12.13
C TRP A 196 8.67 -1.15 -12.55
N GLY A 197 8.61 -0.09 -11.74
CA GLY A 197 7.91 1.14 -12.10
C GLY A 197 6.58 1.39 -11.38
N ALA A 198 6.11 0.50 -10.51
CA ALA A 198 4.94 0.78 -9.70
C ALA A 198 5.20 1.95 -8.73
N ASP A 199 4.20 2.80 -8.56
CA ASP A 199 4.26 3.96 -7.68
C ASP A 199 3.73 3.63 -6.28
N ILE A 200 2.63 2.91 -6.22
CA ILE A 200 2.00 2.49 -4.97
C ILE A 200 1.87 0.96 -5.00
N VAL A 201 2.21 0.32 -3.89
CA VAL A 201 2.04 -1.12 -3.71
C VAL A 201 1.07 -1.38 -2.57
N THR A 202 0.12 -2.28 -2.80
CA THR A 202 -0.81 -2.74 -1.77
C THR A 202 -0.59 -4.21 -1.43
N HIS A 203 -0.98 -4.59 -0.22
CA HIS A 203 -0.91 -5.96 0.26
C HIS A 203 -2.13 -6.33 1.09
N SER A 204 -2.64 -7.54 0.90
CA SER A 204 -3.34 -8.24 1.95
C SER A 204 -2.30 -8.94 2.83
N THR A 205 -1.94 -8.31 3.95
CA THR A 205 -0.95 -8.89 4.87
C THR A 205 -1.47 -10.16 5.55
N THR A 206 -2.78 -10.41 5.45
CA THR A 206 -3.50 -11.63 5.89
C THR A 206 -2.89 -12.93 5.33
N LYS A 207 -2.19 -12.86 4.19
CA LYS A 207 -1.73 -14.02 3.42
C LYS A 207 -0.31 -14.43 3.86
N TYR A 208 0.62 -14.47 2.92
CA TYR A 208 1.98 -14.93 3.20
C TYR A 208 2.77 -14.05 4.17
N MET A 209 2.47 -12.75 4.28
CA MET A 209 3.16 -11.86 5.21
C MET A 209 2.89 -12.27 6.66
N ASP A 210 1.63 -12.49 7.06
CA ASP A 210 1.28 -13.10 8.36
C ASP A 210 1.76 -14.55 8.40
N GLY A 211 1.38 -15.35 7.41
CA GLY A 211 1.83 -16.72 7.21
C GLY A 211 1.31 -17.74 8.22
N HIS A 212 0.48 -17.33 9.18
CA HIS A 212 -0.05 -18.16 10.26
C HIS A 212 -1.57 -18.29 10.23
N GLY A 213 -2.24 -17.52 9.36
CA GLY A 213 -3.71 -17.46 9.32
C GLY A 213 -4.31 -16.85 10.60
N ALA A 214 -3.54 -16.03 11.31
CA ALA A 214 -3.89 -15.52 12.63
C ALA A 214 -4.39 -14.07 12.60
N ALA A 215 -3.88 -13.21 11.70
CA ALA A 215 -4.20 -11.80 11.66
C ALA A 215 -4.69 -11.34 10.28
N VAL A 216 -5.90 -10.80 10.22
CA VAL A 216 -6.36 -10.07 9.03
C VAL A 216 -5.74 -8.69 9.03
N GLY A 217 -5.23 -8.26 7.88
CA GLY A 217 -4.63 -6.94 7.73
C GLY A 217 -4.32 -6.59 6.28
N GLY A 218 -3.91 -5.35 6.08
CA GLY A 218 -3.43 -4.82 4.82
C GLY A 218 -2.30 -3.83 5.01
N ALA A 219 -1.62 -3.49 3.93
CA ALA A 219 -0.61 -2.45 3.91
C ALA A 219 -0.66 -1.68 2.58
N ILE A 220 -0.32 -0.40 2.65
CA ILE A 220 -0.08 0.46 1.50
C ILE A 220 1.35 0.95 1.61
N VAL A 221 2.10 0.86 0.52
CA VAL A 221 3.48 1.34 0.42
C VAL A 221 3.57 2.35 -0.72
N ASP A 222 4.13 3.51 -0.42
CA ASP A 222 4.42 4.55 -1.41
C ASP A 222 5.89 4.48 -1.82
N SER A 223 6.14 4.45 -3.12
CA SER A 223 7.50 4.52 -3.67
C SER A 223 8.17 5.87 -3.43
N GLY A 224 7.39 6.95 -3.29
CA GLY A 224 7.86 8.34 -3.27
C GLY A 224 8.41 8.83 -4.61
N LYS A 225 8.11 8.13 -5.71
CA LYS A 225 8.67 8.46 -7.04
C LYS A 225 7.73 9.31 -7.89
N PHE A 226 6.41 9.13 -7.74
CA PHE A 226 5.44 9.85 -8.55
C PHE A 226 5.41 11.34 -8.17
N ASP A 227 5.58 12.20 -9.15
CA ASP A 227 5.60 13.66 -8.94
C ASP A 227 4.18 14.22 -9.04
N TRP A 228 3.49 14.31 -7.89
CA TRP A 228 2.13 14.82 -7.78
C TRP A 228 2.01 16.25 -8.30
N MET A 229 3.01 17.12 -8.00
CA MET A 229 3.01 18.52 -8.41
C MET A 229 3.18 18.69 -9.92
N ALA A 230 3.91 17.80 -10.58
CA ALA A 230 4.01 17.80 -12.04
C ALA A 230 2.67 17.52 -12.76
N HIS A 231 1.71 16.92 -12.02
CA HIS A 231 0.38 16.57 -12.51
C HIS A 231 -0.74 17.15 -11.60
N ALA A 232 -0.51 18.35 -11.06
CA ALA A 232 -1.38 18.96 -10.06
C ALA A 232 -2.84 19.14 -10.51
N ASP A 233 -3.06 19.37 -11.77
CA ASP A 233 -4.39 19.46 -12.39
C ASP A 233 -5.20 18.16 -12.28
N LYS A 234 -4.52 17.02 -12.24
CA LYS A 234 -5.15 15.70 -12.06
C LYS A 234 -5.40 15.37 -10.60
N TYR A 235 -4.61 15.88 -9.67
CA TYR A 235 -4.63 15.50 -8.25
C TYR A 235 -4.88 16.70 -7.32
N PRO A 236 -6.00 17.42 -7.49
CA PRO A 236 -6.29 18.59 -6.65
C PRO A 236 -6.30 18.23 -5.16
N GLY A 237 -6.82 17.06 -4.77
CA GLY A 237 -6.85 16.62 -3.38
C GLY A 237 -5.47 16.45 -2.69
N LEU A 238 -4.37 16.41 -3.46
CA LEU A 238 -2.99 16.42 -2.96
C LEU A 238 -2.29 17.75 -3.18
N CYS A 239 -2.68 18.50 -4.23
CA CYS A 239 -1.93 19.62 -4.78
C CYS A 239 -2.61 20.97 -4.57
N THR A 240 -3.78 21.02 -3.93
CA THR A 240 -4.44 22.27 -3.53
C THR A 240 -4.71 22.27 -2.02
N PRO A 241 -5.01 23.43 -1.41
CA PRO A 241 -5.32 23.52 0.01
C PRO A 241 -6.50 22.64 0.41
N ASP A 242 -6.30 21.74 1.38
CA ASP A 242 -7.32 20.84 1.91
C ASP A 242 -8.16 21.55 2.99
N GLU A 243 -9.46 21.76 2.72
CA GLU A 243 -10.39 22.38 3.67
C GLU A 243 -10.56 21.57 4.96
N SER A 244 -10.44 20.24 4.89
CA SER A 244 -10.59 19.35 6.05
C SER A 244 -9.37 19.34 6.96
N TYR A 245 -8.24 19.95 6.52
CA TYR A 245 -6.99 19.98 7.27
C TYR A 245 -6.28 21.34 7.24
N HIS A 246 -6.99 22.37 7.68
CA HIS A 246 -6.46 23.73 7.88
C HIS A 246 -5.82 24.38 6.65
N GLY A 247 -6.24 23.98 5.43
CA GLY A 247 -5.71 24.52 4.18
C GLY A 247 -4.32 24.02 3.80
N ILE A 248 -3.89 22.87 4.31
CA ILE A 248 -2.61 22.26 3.94
C ILE A 248 -2.68 21.75 2.49
N THR A 249 -1.62 22.01 1.72
CA THR A 249 -1.33 21.34 0.46
C THR A 249 -0.36 20.19 0.70
N TYR A 250 -0.84 18.96 0.66
CA TYR A 250 -0.03 17.79 1.05
C TYR A 250 1.25 17.65 0.23
N ALA A 251 1.17 17.79 -1.10
CA ALA A 251 2.31 17.62 -1.98
C ALA A 251 3.38 18.72 -1.80
N GLU A 252 2.98 19.95 -1.46
CA GLU A 252 3.93 21.01 -1.14
C GLU A 252 4.61 20.81 0.22
N LYS A 253 3.81 20.44 1.23
CA LYS A 253 4.32 20.34 2.62
C LYS A 253 5.16 19.08 2.85
N PHE A 254 4.79 17.95 2.26
CA PHE A 254 5.41 16.65 2.53
C PHE A 254 6.21 16.08 1.35
N GLY A 255 6.24 16.79 0.22
CA GLY A 255 6.89 16.32 -0.99
C GLY A 255 6.21 15.08 -1.59
N LYS A 256 6.76 14.59 -2.67
CA LYS A 256 6.26 13.36 -3.30
C LYS A 256 6.47 12.11 -2.44
N GLU A 257 7.45 12.14 -1.53
CA GLU A 257 7.82 11.03 -0.66
C GLU A 257 6.86 10.81 0.51
N GLY A 258 6.10 11.85 0.90
CA GLY A 258 5.24 11.79 2.09
C GLY A 258 3.78 12.15 1.86
N ALA A 259 3.46 12.85 0.78
CA ALA A 259 2.11 13.41 0.55
C ALA A 259 1.02 12.34 0.53
N PHE A 260 1.23 11.25 -0.20
CA PHE A 260 0.23 10.21 -0.41
C PHE A 260 -0.16 9.50 0.89
N ILE A 261 0.82 8.99 1.65
CA ILE A 261 0.56 8.29 2.92
C ILE A 261 0.04 9.25 3.98
N THR A 262 0.55 10.50 4.03
CA THR A 262 0.07 11.50 4.99
C THR A 262 -1.41 11.81 4.75
N LYS A 263 -1.84 12.02 3.51
CA LYS A 263 -3.27 12.24 3.19
C LYS A 263 -4.12 11.02 3.51
N CYS A 264 -3.66 9.81 3.15
CA CYS A 264 -4.35 8.57 3.53
C CYS A 264 -4.59 8.50 5.05
N THR A 265 -3.59 8.86 5.85
CA THR A 265 -3.67 8.82 7.31
C THR A 265 -4.54 9.95 7.86
N ALA A 266 -4.26 11.18 7.45
CA ALA A 266 -4.90 12.38 7.99
C ALA A 266 -6.37 12.49 7.60
N GLN A 267 -6.76 11.98 6.42
CA GLN A 267 -8.12 12.04 5.91
C GLN A 267 -8.83 10.68 5.96
N LEU A 268 -8.36 9.69 5.18
CA LEU A 268 -9.11 8.43 5.03
C LEU A 268 -9.09 7.59 6.32
N MET A 269 -7.94 7.43 6.96
CA MET A 269 -7.87 6.69 8.22
C MET A 269 -8.62 7.40 9.33
N ARG A 270 -8.55 8.74 9.38
CA ARG A 270 -9.31 9.55 10.34
C ARG A 270 -10.82 9.34 10.19
N ASP A 271 -11.32 9.36 8.95
CA ASP A 271 -12.77 9.45 8.69
C ASP A 271 -13.42 8.06 8.57
N PHE A 272 -12.77 7.11 7.91
CA PHE A 272 -13.30 5.75 7.72
C PHE A 272 -12.81 4.75 8.78
N GLY A 273 -11.74 5.04 9.50
CA GLY A 273 -11.15 4.10 10.44
C GLY A 273 -10.32 3.04 9.71
N SER A 274 -10.73 1.79 9.72
CA SER A 274 -10.01 0.66 9.07
C SER A 274 -8.56 0.49 9.53
N MET A 275 -8.23 0.93 10.74
CA MET A 275 -6.92 0.73 11.35
C MET A 275 -6.70 -0.74 11.70
N GLN A 276 -5.47 -1.19 11.63
CA GLN A 276 -5.09 -2.49 12.18
C GLN A 276 -4.87 -2.36 13.70
N SER A 277 -5.29 -3.38 14.48
CA SER A 277 -5.00 -3.36 15.91
C SER A 277 -3.49 -3.55 16.16
N PRO A 278 -2.91 -2.93 17.20
CA PRO A 278 -1.50 -3.10 17.53
C PRO A 278 -1.11 -4.56 17.80
N GLN A 279 -2.01 -5.37 18.33
CA GLN A 279 -1.80 -6.81 18.51
C GLN A 279 -1.66 -7.54 17.18
N ASN A 280 -2.53 -7.26 16.20
CA ASN A 280 -2.43 -7.85 14.87
C ASN A 280 -1.19 -7.36 14.12
N ALA A 281 -0.80 -6.09 14.30
CA ALA A 281 0.45 -5.57 13.77
C ALA A 281 1.67 -6.31 14.34
N PHE A 282 1.67 -6.61 15.65
CA PHE A 282 2.71 -7.41 16.28
C PHE A 282 2.76 -8.84 15.74
N ILE A 283 1.60 -9.51 15.59
CA ILE A 283 1.52 -10.86 14.98
C ILE A 283 2.09 -10.83 13.55
N LEU A 284 1.68 -9.84 12.76
CA LEU A 284 2.23 -9.61 11.42
C LEU A 284 3.76 -9.44 11.45
N ASN A 285 4.30 -8.68 12.42
CA ASN A 285 5.75 -8.51 12.56
C ASN A 285 6.47 -9.85 12.74
N LEU A 286 5.92 -10.76 13.56
CA LEU A 286 6.48 -12.10 13.74
C LEU A 286 6.46 -12.91 12.43
N GLY A 287 5.37 -12.80 11.65
CA GLY A 287 5.27 -13.41 10.34
C GLY A 287 6.32 -12.88 9.36
N LEU A 288 6.52 -11.56 9.32
CA LEU A 288 7.51 -10.91 8.46
C LEU A 288 8.94 -11.36 8.75
N GLU A 289 9.29 -11.62 10.01
CA GLU A 289 10.65 -12.02 10.40
C GLU A 289 11.10 -13.33 9.73
N SER A 290 10.17 -14.25 9.44
CA SER A 290 10.46 -15.52 8.77
C SER A 290 10.14 -15.52 7.26
N LEU A 291 9.60 -14.43 6.72
CA LEU A 291 9.10 -14.40 5.34
C LEU A 291 10.18 -14.74 4.31
N HIS A 292 11.40 -14.25 4.50
CA HIS A 292 12.54 -14.49 3.60
C HIS A 292 13.01 -15.94 3.51
N VAL A 293 12.65 -16.80 4.47
CA VAL A 293 12.90 -18.25 4.42
C VAL A 293 11.68 -19.04 3.99
N ARG A 294 10.46 -18.56 4.29
CA ARG A 294 9.22 -19.23 3.89
C ARG A 294 8.94 -19.09 2.39
N MET A 295 9.09 -17.90 1.83
CA MET A 295 8.74 -17.66 0.43
C MET A 295 9.57 -18.48 -0.57
N PRO A 296 10.91 -18.56 -0.45
CA PRO A 296 11.69 -19.46 -1.32
C PRO A 296 11.23 -20.92 -1.20
N LYS A 297 10.86 -21.37 0.00
CA LYS A 297 10.37 -22.74 0.19
C LYS A 297 8.99 -22.97 -0.42
N HIS A 298 8.11 -21.98 -0.40
CA HIS A 298 6.84 -22.04 -1.12
C HIS A 298 7.06 -22.14 -2.63
N VAL A 299 8.01 -21.36 -3.19
CA VAL A 299 8.37 -21.43 -4.61
C VAL A 299 8.91 -22.81 -4.99
N GLU A 300 9.84 -23.37 -4.20
CA GLU A 300 10.34 -24.72 -4.41
C GLU A 300 9.21 -25.77 -4.42
N ASN A 301 8.30 -25.69 -3.45
CA ASN A 301 7.18 -26.64 -3.33
C ASN A 301 6.15 -26.46 -4.46
N GLY A 302 6.07 -25.26 -5.05
CA GLY A 302 5.19 -24.94 -6.17
C GLY A 302 5.79 -25.19 -7.54
N GLN A 303 7.08 -25.51 -7.63
CA GLN A 303 7.69 -25.93 -8.89
C GLN A 303 7.02 -27.23 -9.36
N ALA A 304 6.17 -27.10 -10.38
CA ALA A 304 5.53 -28.24 -10.99
C ALA A 304 6.59 -29.10 -11.68
N VAL A 305 6.65 -30.37 -11.31
CA VAL A 305 7.59 -31.32 -11.90
C VAL A 305 6.97 -32.03 -13.10
N GLU A 306 5.65 -31.98 -13.27
CA GLU A 306 4.96 -32.65 -14.37
C GLU A 306 3.68 -31.91 -14.80
N TYR A 307 3.29 -32.10 -16.07
CA TYR A 307 2.06 -31.58 -16.65
C TYR A 307 0.83 -32.01 -15.84
N GLY A 308 0.01 -31.06 -15.42
CA GLY A 308 -1.24 -31.33 -14.67
C GLY A 308 -1.10 -31.30 -13.15
N GLN A 309 0.09 -31.01 -12.60
CA GLN A 309 0.24 -30.73 -11.17
C GLN A 309 0.08 -29.23 -10.90
N PRO A 310 -0.63 -28.82 -9.82
CA PRO A 310 -0.80 -27.41 -9.53
C PRO A 310 0.54 -26.75 -9.21
N LEU A 311 0.79 -25.56 -9.77
CA LEU A 311 1.97 -24.71 -9.54
C LEU A 311 2.16 -24.32 -8.06
N PHE A 312 1.10 -24.43 -7.26
CA PHE A 312 1.13 -24.21 -5.82
C PHE A 312 0.33 -25.34 -5.14
N ARG A 313 0.98 -26.15 -4.34
CA ARG A 313 0.31 -26.90 -3.29
C ARG A 313 0.23 -26.01 -2.05
N ILE A 314 -0.94 -25.46 -1.79
CA ILE A 314 -1.26 -25.01 -0.45
C ILE A 314 -1.48 -26.29 0.37
N VAL A 315 -0.53 -26.62 1.21
CA VAL A 315 -0.66 -27.67 2.22
C VAL A 315 -1.09 -27.00 3.50
#